data_95212ac42a404cc0eb7241ac5851bcf7
#
_entry.id   95212ac42a404cc0eb7241ac5851bcf7
#
_cell.length_a   1.000
_cell.length_b   1.000
_cell.length_c   1.000
_cell.angle_alpha   90.00
_cell.angle_beta   90.00
_cell.angle_gamma   90.00
#
_symmetry.space_group_name_H-M   'P 1'
#
loop_
_entity.id
_entity.type
_entity.pdbx_description
1 polymer ?
#
loop_
_entity_poly.entity_id
_entity_poly.type
_entity_poly.pdbx_seq_one_letter_code
_entity_poly.pdbx_strand_id
1 'polypeptide(L)' 'MLQEFILRKMLMAQIKKMGLPKDKQDKIVNAVVKNPEFFKKMAEEMQSEMKSGLSQMEVAQKLAGKYQGEIKKILEE' A
#
# COMPACT_ATOMS: atom_id res chain seq x y z
N MET A 1 -5.69 17.89 5.31
CA MET A 1 -7.10 17.67 5.16
C MET A 1 -7.54 16.42 5.87
N LEU A 2 -8.81 16.34 6.19
CA LEU A 2 -9.33 15.28 7.05
C LEU A 2 -9.11 13.88 6.48
N GLN A 3 -9.31 13.73 5.16
CA GLN A 3 -9.15 12.43 4.52
C GLN A 3 -7.71 11.94 4.54
N GLU A 4 -6.76 12.84 4.34
CA GLU A 4 -5.35 12.47 4.39
C GLU A 4 -4.94 12.03 5.79
N PHE A 5 -5.45 12.71 6.80
CA PHE A 5 -5.14 12.38 8.18
C PHE A 5 -5.67 11.00 8.56
N ILE A 6 -6.89 10.70 8.16
CA ILE A 6 -7.50 9.39 8.43
C ILE A 6 -6.75 8.29 7.69
N LEU A 7 -6.45 8.51 6.42
CA LEU A 7 -5.72 7.55 5.60
C LEU A 7 -4.34 7.26 6.21
N ARG A 8 -3.64 8.31 6.63
CA ARG A 8 -2.32 8.17 7.23
C ARG A 8 -2.38 7.35 8.51
N LYS A 9 -3.38 7.60 9.36
CA LYS A 9 -3.52 6.86 10.60
C LYS A 9 -3.82 5.37 10.35
N MET A 10 -4.70 5.08 9.41
CA MET A 10 -5.05 3.70 9.08
C MET A 10 -3.83 2.95 8.53
N LEU A 11 -3.08 3.60 7.66
CA LEU A 11 -1.88 3.01 7.09
C LEU A 11 -0.82 2.74 8.15
N MET A 12 -0.60 3.70 9.03
CA MET A 12 0.38 3.53 10.10
C MET A 12 0.04 2.35 10.99
N ALA A 13 -1.24 2.16 11.30
CA ALA A 13 -1.67 1.04 12.12
C ALA A 13 -1.35 -0.29 11.44
N GLN A 14 -1.57 -0.39 10.13
CA GLN A 14 -1.29 -1.61 9.40
C GLN A 14 0.20 -1.85 9.19
N ILE A 15 0.93 -0.80 8.90
CA ILE A 15 2.37 -0.89 8.63
C ILE A 15 3.13 -1.29 9.89
N LYS A 16 2.70 -0.83 11.05
CA LYS A 16 3.31 -1.24 12.31
C LYS A 16 3.27 -2.75 12.52
N LYS A 17 2.21 -3.39 12.03
CA LYS A 17 2.07 -4.85 12.14
C LYS A 17 3.05 -5.60 11.25
N MET A 18 3.60 -4.94 10.25
CA MET A 18 4.54 -5.56 9.32
C MET A 18 5.96 -5.66 9.88
N GLY A 19 6.24 -4.98 10.98
CA GLY A 19 7.56 -5.06 11.62
C GLY A 19 8.66 -4.34 10.90
N LEU A 20 8.32 -3.38 10.04
CA LEU A 20 9.33 -2.62 9.29
C LEU A 20 9.99 -1.55 10.17
N PRO A 21 11.25 -1.17 9.86
CA PRO A 21 11.88 -0.02 10.52
C PRO A 21 11.08 1.26 10.34
N LYS A 22 11.18 2.16 11.31
CA LYS A 22 10.37 3.37 11.32
C LYS A 22 10.60 4.24 10.09
N ASP A 23 11.84 4.37 9.64
CA ASP A 23 12.14 5.17 8.45
C ASP A 23 11.47 4.61 7.21
N LYS A 24 11.41 3.28 7.08
CA LYS A 24 10.69 2.66 5.96
C LYS A 24 9.19 2.82 6.10
N GLN A 25 8.67 2.75 7.33
CA GLN A 25 7.25 3.00 7.58
C GLN A 25 6.85 4.40 7.13
N ASP A 26 7.64 5.40 7.51
CA ASP A 26 7.37 6.78 7.13
C ASP A 26 7.42 6.97 5.62
N LYS A 27 8.38 6.33 4.96
CA LYS A 27 8.48 6.40 3.50
C LYS A 27 7.25 5.84 2.81
N ILE A 28 6.76 4.71 3.27
CA ILE A 28 5.58 4.08 2.69
C ILE A 28 4.35 4.95 2.90
N VAL A 29 4.16 5.47 4.11
CA VAL A 29 3.02 6.33 4.40
C VAL A 29 3.05 7.58 3.52
N ASN A 30 4.21 8.22 3.40
CA ASN A 30 4.34 9.41 2.57
C ASN A 30 4.06 9.10 1.11
N ALA A 31 4.53 7.95 0.62
CA ALA A 31 4.29 7.54 -0.76
C ALA A 31 2.80 7.36 -1.04
N VAL A 32 2.08 6.74 -0.10
CA VAL A 32 0.64 6.54 -0.27
C VAL A 32 -0.10 7.87 -0.26
N VAL A 33 0.26 8.77 0.66
CA VAL A 33 -0.39 10.07 0.76
C VAL A 33 -0.16 10.91 -0.49
N LYS A 34 1.03 10.82 -1.09
CA LYS A 34 1.34 11.57 -2.31
C LYS A 34 0.71 10.96 -3.56
N ASN A 35 0.42 9.67 -3.54
CA ASN A 35 -0.10 8.96 -4.71
C ASN A 35 -1.38 8.20 -4.36
N PRO A 36 -2.43 8.90 -3.91
CA PRO A 36 -3.64 8.24 -3.42
C PRO A 36 -4.36 7.43 -4.50
N GLU A 37 -4.34 7.89 -5.74
CA GLU A 37 -5.04 7.19 -6.82
C GLU A 37 -4.40 5.85 -7.15
N PHE A 38 -3.07 5.81 -7.14
CA PHE A 38 -2.35 4.56 -7.40
C PHE A 38 -2.68 3.51 -6.34
N PHE A 39 -2.64 3.90 -5.08
CA PHE A 39 -2.90 2.95 -4.00
C PHE A 39 -4.37 2.59 -3.88
N LYS A 40 -5.26 3.50 -4.28
CA LYS A 40 -6.68 3.19 -4.36
C LYS A 40 -6.92 2.10 -5.41
N LYS A 41 -6.28 2.22 -6.57
CA LYS A 41 -6.37 1.23 -7.62
C LYS A 41 -5.85 -0.12 -7.16
N MET A 42 -4.73 -0.13 -6.44
CA MET A 42 -4.19 -1.36 -5.89
C MET A 42 -5.16 -2.02 -4.91
N ALA A 43 -5.79 -1.22 -4.05
CA ALA A 43 -6.76 -1.73 -3.09
C ALA A 43 -7.96 -2.36 -3.79
N GLU A 44 -8.43 -1.73 -4.85
CA GLU A 44 -9.56 -2.26 -5.63
C GLU A 44 -9.18 -3.58 -6.31
N GLU A 45 -7.98 -3.67 -6.87
CA GLU A 45 -7.51 -4.90 -7.46
C GLU A 45 -7.34 -6.01 -6.42
N MET A 46 -6.84 -5.64 -5.23
CA MET A 46 -6.70 -6.59 -4.14
C MET A 46 -8.04 -7.20 -3.77
N GLN A 47 -9.06 -6.36 -3.60
CA GLN A 47 -10.40 -6.85 -3.26
C GLN A 47 -10.95 -7.74 -4.36
N SER A 48 -10.77 -7.36 -5.61
CA SER A 48 -11.26 -8.13 -6.75
C SER A 48 -10.61 -9.53 -6.78
N GLU A 49 -9.31 -9.58 -6.58
CA GLU A 49 -8.58 -10.86 -6.59
C GLU A 49 -8.96 -11.73 -5.40
N MET A 50 -9.19 -11.12 -4.25
CA MET A 50 -9.63 -11.86 -3.08
C MET A 50 -11.01 -12.46 -3.27
N LYS A 51 -11.88 -11.76 -3.99
CA LYS A 51 -13.21 -12.29 -4.30
C LYS A 51 -13.14 -13.50 -5.22
N SER A 52 -12.09 -13.60 -6.01
CA SER A 52 -11.90 -14.75 -6.90
C SER A 52 -11.33 -15.98 -6.17
N GLY A 53 -11.06 -15.86 -4.87
CA GLY A 53 -10.65 -16.99 -4.05
C GLY A 53 -9.20 -17.02 -3.61
N LEU A 54 -8.41 -16.02 -3.99
CA LEU A 54 -7.01 -15.94 -3.60
C LEU A 54 -6.87 -15.41 -2.17
N SER A 55 -5.85 -15.88 -1.46
CA SER A 55 -5.56 -15.38 -0.13
C SER A 55 -4.93 -13.99 -0.20
N GLN A 56 -4.97 -13.26 0.93
CA GLN A 56 -4.40 -11.93 0.99
C GLN A 56 -2.91 -11.94 0.64
N MET A 57 -2.19 -12.94 1.12
CA MET A 57 -0.75 -13.05 0.83
C MET A 57 -0.48 -13.32 -0.65
N GLU A 58 -1.26 -14.19 -1.27
CA GLU A 58 -1.11 -14.48 -2.70
C GLU A 58 -1.38 -13.24 -3.53
N VAL A 59 -2.43 -12.49 -3.19
CA VAL A 59 -2.76 -11.25 -3.89
C VAL A 59 -1.65 -10.23 -3.71
N ALA A 60 -1.13 -10.08 -2.50
CA ALA A 60 -0.07 -9.14 -2.22
C ALA A 60 1.17 -9.44 -3.05
N GLN A 61 1.55 -10.72 -3.15
CA GLN A 61 2.70 -11.12 -3.96
C GLN A 61 2.46 -10.86 -5.45
N LYS A 62 1.26 -11.14 -5.92
CA LYS A 62 0.90 -10.92 -7.31
C LYS A 62 0.97 -9.45 -7.68
N LEU A 63 0.39 -8.59 -6.84
CA LEU A 63 0.39 -7.15 -7.08
C LEU A 63 1.77 -6.55 -6.91
N ALA A 64 2.55 -7.04 -5.97
CA ALA A 64 3.92 -6.57 -5.79
C ALA A 64 4.75 -6.84 -7.04
N GLY A 65 4.60 -8.00 -7.65
CA GLY A 65 5.29 -8.32 -8.88
C GLY A 65 4.81 -7.48 -10.06
N LYS A 66 3.49 -7.27 -10.14
CA LYS A 66 2.89 -6.50 -11.23
C LYS A 66 3.30 -5.02 -11.20
N TYR A 67 3.35 -4.44 -10.00
CA TYR A 67 3.61 -3.01 -9.85
C TYR A 67 5.00 -2.71 -9.30
N GLN A 68 5.92 -3.67 -9.38
CA GLN A 68 7.25 -3.53 -8.79
C GLN A 68 7.98 -2.26 -9.26
N GLY A 69 7.93 -1.99 -10.56
CA GLY A 69 8.59 -0.81 -11.11
C GLY A 69 7.98 0.49 -10.63
N GLU A 70 6.65 0.55 -10.55
CA GLU A 70 5.97 1.76 -10.11
C GLU A 70 6.17 1.99 -8.62
N ILE A 71 6.11 0.93 -7.82
CA ILE A 71 6.34 1.03 -6.38
C ILE A 71 7.75 1.53 -6.10
N LYS A 72 8.73 0.98 -6.80
CA LYS A 72 10.12 1.41 -6.63
C LYS A 72 10.28 2.89 -6.97
N LYS A 73 9.67 3.33 -8.07
CA LYS A 73 9.73 4.72 -8.48
C LYS A 73 9.10 5.65 -7.45
N ILE A 74 7.97 5.25 -6.90
CA ILE A 74 7.26 6.03 -5.89
C ILE A 74 8.09 6.13 -4.61
N LEU A 75 8.70 5.03 -4.19
CA LEU A 75 9.49 5.02 -2.97
C LEU A 75 10.80 5.79 -3.09
N GLU A 76 11.29 6.00 -4.32
CA GLU A 76 12.49 6.80 -4.56
C GLU A 76 12.20 8.30 -4.57
N GLU A 77 10.95 8.69 -4.68
CA GLU A 77 10.57 10.10 -4.56
C GLU A 77 10.72 10.56 -3.12
#